data_93117012b80e36367645b9afcfb1e880
#
_entry.id   93117012b80e36367645b9afcfb1e880
#
_cell.length_a   1.000
_cell.length_b   1.000
_cell.length_c   1.000
_cell.angle_alpha   90.00
_cell.angle_beta   90.00
_cell.angle_gamma   90.00
#
_symmetry.space_group_name_H-M   'P 1'
#
loop_
_entity.id
_entity.type
_entity.pdbx_description
1 polymer ?
#
loop_
_entity_poly.entity_id
_entity_poly.type
_entity_poly.pdbx_seq_one_letter_code
_entity_poly.pdbx_strand_id
1 'polypeptide(L)'
;YSFVVIFEDCTIVGARFHEPLIIGVGKNSYYLSSDVLGFIEKTDDAIYLDNEDFVILNDAGIHIFGFDGSSVKYQITKVSKEFADVYKGDYAHFTLKEISEQPDSISRAGNNDQIEQFVDSIKQAKNLYITGSGTSYNAAEIAKYLMSKFAKIKINTVIASELPFSPDDIERDSTD
;
A
#
# COMPACT_ATOMS: atom_id res chain seq x y z
N TYR A 1 -9.41 0.44 -3.32
CA TYR A 1 -8.98 0.13 -4.70
C TYR A 1 -8.45 1.37 -5.40
N SER A 2 -7.55 1.17 -6.36
CA SER A 2 -7.26 2.12 -7.42
C SER A 2 -7.33 1.39 -8.76
N PHE A 3 -7.71 2.06 -9.81
CA PHE A 3 -7.72 1.48 -11.14
C PHE A 3 -7.34 2.49 -12.20
N VAL A 4 -6.87 1.98 -13.34
CA VAL A 4 -6.51 2.76 -14.52
C VAL A 4 -7.11 2.10 -15.74
N VAL A 5 -7.72 2.89 -16.61
CA VAL A 5 -8.27 2.48 -17.90
C VAL A 5 -7.64 3.32 -19.00
N ILE A 6 -7.21 2.67 -20.08
CA ILE A 6 -6.69 3.34 -21.27
C ILE A 6 -7.68 3.13 -22.42
N PHE A 7 -8.09 4.19 -23.06
CA PHE A 7 -9.00 4.19 -24.20
C PHE A 7 -8.23 4.14 -25.52
N GLU A 8 -8.91 3.81 -26.62
CA GLU A 8 -8.31 3.69 -27.95
C GLU A 8 -7.70 5.01 -28.46
N ASP A 9 -8.23 6.16 -28.05
CA ASP A 9 -7.71 7.50 -28.33
C ASP A 9 -6.55 7.92 -27.43
N CYS A 10 -5.95 6.98 -26.70
CA CYS A 10 -4.90 7.20 -25.71
C CYS A 10 -5.32 8.06 -24.51
N THR A 11 -6.60 8.34 -24.32
CA THR A 11 -7.08 8.92 -23.06
C THR A 11 -6.89 7.90 -21.92
N ILE A 12 -6.33 8.36 -20.82
CA ILE A 12 -6.15 7.55 -19.61
C ILE A 12 -7.08 8.09 -18.54
N VAL A 13 -7.85 7.21 -17.93
CA VAL A 13 -8.68 7.53 -16.77
C VAL A 13 -8.20 6.70 -15.58
N GLY A 14 -7.95 7.37 -14.46
CA GLY A 14 -7.59 6.71 -13.21
C GLY A 14 -8.50 7.16 -12.08
N ALA A 15 -8.77 6.29 -11.11
CA ALA A 15 -9.51 6.66 -9.91
C ALA A 15 -8.87 6.05 -8.67
N ARG A 16 -8.89 6.82 -7.58
CA ARG A 16 -8.36 6.43 -6.28
C ARG A 16 -9.48 6.31 -5.25
N PHE A 17 -9.49 5.17 -4.55
CA PHE A 17 -10.31 4.95 -3.36
C PHE A 17 -9.51 4.11 -2.35
N HIS A 18 -8.99 4.74 -1.31
CA HIS A 18 -8.07 4.25 -0.30
C HIS A 18 -6.66 3.93 -0.83
N GLU A 19 -6.53 3.06 -1.83
CA GLU A 19 -5.23 2.68 -2.39
C GLU A 19 -4.59 3.85 -3.15
N PRO A 20 -3.27 4.06 -3.02
CA PRO A 20 -2.60 5.21 -3.64
C PRO A 20 -2.67 5.15 -5.17
N LEU A 21 -2.79 6.33 -5.78
CA LEU A 21 -2.62 6.55 -7.21
C LEU A 21 -1.91 7.89 -7.43
N ILE A 22 -0.81 7.86 -8.18
CA ILE A 22 0.10 8.98 -8.37
C ILE A 22 0.28 9.21 -9.87
N ILE A 23 0.25 10.46 -10.29
CA ILE A 23 0.49 10.86 -11.67
C ILE A 23 1.95 11.32 -11.79
N GLY A 24 2.73 10.68 -12.65
CA GLY A 24 4.02 11.19 -13.10
C GLY A 24 3.83 12.12 -14.29
N VAL A 25 4.36 13.35 -14.20
CA VAL A 25 4.23 14.37 -15.24
C VAL A 25 5.52 14.46 -16.01
N GLY A 26 5.58 13.81 -17.17
CA GLY A 26 6.71 13.89 -18.08
C GLY A 26 6.58 15.06 -19.07
N LYS A 27 7.63 15.30 -19.86
CA LYS A 27 7.67 16.40 -20.83
C LYS A 27 6.58 16.29 -21.91
N ASN A 28 6.30 15.09 -22.40
CA ASN A 28 5.31 14.80 -23.44
C ASN A 28 4.55 13.50 -23.12
N SER A 29 4.43 13.15 -21.86
CA SER A 29 3.84 11.88 -21.43
C SER A 29 3.36 11.96 -20.01
N TYR A 30 2.33 11.18 -19.70
CA TYR A 30 1.83 10.98 -18.36
C TYR A 30 2.01 9.53 -17.94
N TYR A 31 2.19 9.33 -16.67
CA TYR A 31 2.32 8.01 -16.05
C TYR A 31 1.33 7.91 -14.91
N LEU A 32 0.71 6.75 -14.72
CA LEU A 32 -0.09 6.46 -13.53
C LEU A 32 0.48 5.23 -12.84
N SER A 33 0.72 5.34 -11.55
CA SER A 33 1.27 4.27 -10.72
C SER A 33 0.79 4.40 -9.28
N SER A 34 0.76 3.29 -8.56
CA SER A 34 0.52 3.29 -7.12
C SER A 34 1.74 3.75 -6.30
N ASP A 35 2.93 3.80 -6.92
CA ASP A 35 4.19 4.22 -6.31
C ASP A 35 5.02 5.05 -7.29
N VAL A 36 5.76 6.03 -6.78
CA VAL A 36 6.65 6.89 -7.59
C VAL A 36 7.75 6.11 -8.28
N LEU A 37 8.18 4.99 -7.74
CA LEU A 37 9.17 4.11 -8.34
C LEU A 37 8.75 3.58 -9.72
N GLY A 38 7.45 3.54 -10.01
CA GLY A 38 6.92 3.14 -11.32
C GLY A 38 7.29 4.09 -12.46
N PHE A 39 7.63 5.36 -12.16
CA PHE A 39 7.93 6.35 -13.19
C PHE A 39 9.14 7.26 -12.87
N ILE A 40 9.78 7.13 -11.70
CA ILE A 40 10.85 8.05 -11.26
C ILE A 40 12.04 8.12 -12.25
N GLU A 41 12.30 7.05 -13.00
CA GLU A 41 13.32 7.05 -14.04
C GLU A 41 12.94 7.91 -15.26
N LYS A 42 11.67 8.25 -15.40
CA LYS A 42 11.12 9.03 -16.54
C LYS A 42 10.86 10.49 -16.18
N THR A 43 10.39 10.72 -14.97
CA THR A 43 10.09 12.06 -14.46
C THR A 43 10.16 12.09 -12.95
N ASP A 44 10.58 13.22 -12.40
CA ASP A 44 10.57 13.53 -10.98
C ASP A 44 9.40 14.44 -10.56
N ASP A 45 8.56 14.84 -11.52
CA ASP A 45 7.35 15.59 -11.28
C ASP A 45 6.17 14.65 -10.99
N ALA A 46 5.57 14.79 -9.82
CA ALA A 46 4.47 13.94 -9.38
C ALA A 46 3.27 14.75 -8.86
N ILE A 47 2.07 14.23 -9.11
CA ILE A 47 0.83 14.70 -8.50
C ILE A 47 0.24 13.53 -7.74
N TYR A 48 -0.02 13.72 -6.44
CA TYR A 48 -0.67 12.74 -5.59
C TYR A 48 -2.17 13.00 -5.60
N LEU A 49 -2.96 12.02 -6.05
CA LEU A 49 -4.41 12.10 -5.96
C LEU A 49 -4.84 11.94 -4.50
N ASP A 50 -5.86 12.68 -4.08
CA ASP A 50 -6.51 12.48 -2.80
C ASP A 50 -7.50 11.30 -2.86
N ASN A 51 -8.00 10.87 -1.71
CA ASN A 51 -9.03 9.83 -1.67
C ASN A 51 -10.31 10.34 -2.34
N GLU A 52 -10.96 9.49 -3.12
CA GLU A 52 -12.16 9.82 -3.89
C GLU A 52 -11.92 10.80 -5.06
N ASP A 53 -10.68 10.88 -5.52
CA ASP A 53 -10.35 11.58 -6.75
C ASP A 53 -10.35 10.63 -7.96
N PHE A 54 -10.74 11.19 -9.11
CA PHE A 54 -10.44 10.59 -10.41
C PHE A 54 -9.77 11.59 -11.34
N VAL A 55 -8.98 11.06 -12.27
CA VAL A 55 -8.21 11.85 -13.23
C VAL A 55 -8.50 11.42 -14.66
N ILE A 56 -8.53 12.39 -15.55
CA ILE A 56 -8.53 12.19 -17.01
C ILE A 56 -7.26 12.82 -17.55
N LEU A 57 -6.44 12.02 -18.23
CA LEU A 57 -5.20 12.43 -18.89
C LEU A 57 -5.38 12.26 -20.40
N ASN A 58 -5.21 13.33 -21.15
CA ASN A 58 -5.29 13.32 -22.61
C ASN A 58 -4.44 14.47 -23.20
N ASP A 59 -4.54 14.72 -24.48
CA ASP A 59 -3.81 15.80 -25.16
C ASP A 59 -4.16 17.20 -24.65
N ALA A 60 -5.34 17.39 -24.04
CA ALA A 60 -5.73 18.66 -23.41
C ALA A 60 -5.09 18.86 -22.03
N GLY A 61 -4.46 17.81 -21.46
CA GLY A 61 -3.73 17.89 -20.20
C GLY A 61 -4.27 16.98 -19.09
N ILE A 62 -4.11 17.45 -17.86
CA ILE A 62 -4.49 16.77 -16.62
C ILE A 62 -5.76 17.39 -16.07
N HIS A 63 -6.80 16.59 -15.92
CA HIS A 63 -8.07 17.02 -15.35
C HIS A 63 -8.40 16.10 -14.16
N ILE A 64 -8.45 16.69 -12.96
CA ILE A 64 -8.75 15.96 -11.72
C ILE A 64 -10.09 16.41 -11.18
N PHE A 65 -10.91 15.45 -10.76
CA PHE A 65 -12.23 15.66 -10.22
C PHE A 65 -12.43 14.79 -8.97
N GLY A 66 -13.18 15.30 -8.01
CA GLY A 66 -13.74 14.48 -6.94
C GLY A 66 -14.84 13.57 -7.47
N PHE A 67 -15.21 12.54 -6.74
CA PHE A 67 -16.32 11.62 -7.11
C PHE A 67 -17.67 12.32 -7.18
N ASP A 68 -17.81 13.51 -6.58
CA ASP A 68 -18.98 14.38 -6.71
C ASP A 68 -19.00 15.18 -8.03
N GLY A 69 -17.94 15.05 -8.85
CA GLY A 69 -17.78 15.78 -10.11
C GLY A 69 -17.19 17.19 -9.96
N SER A 70 -16.83 17.62 -8.77
CA SER A 70 -16.14 18.91 -8.56
C SER A 70 -14.73 18.89 -9.12
N SER A 71 -14.29 19.99 -9.75
CA SER A 71 -12.91 20.10 -10.24
C SER A 71 -11.94 20.29 -9.07
N VAL A 72 -10.89 19.49 -9.03
CA VAL A 72 -9.85 19.53 -8.01
C VAL A 72 -8.61 20.26 -8.53
N LYS A 73 -8.09 21.20 -7.73
CA LYS A 73 -6.80 21.85 -8.01
C LYS A 73 -5.68 20.95 -7.52
N TYR A 74 -4.67 20.78 -8.32
CA TYR A 74 -3.51 19.96 -7.99
C TYR A 74 -2.21 20.79 -7.92
N GLN A 75 -1.22 20.24 -7.25
CA GLN A 75 0.15 20.78 -7.23
C GLN A 75 1.11 19.70 -7.70
N ILE A 76 2.09 20.13 -8.51
CA ILE A 76 3.19 19.24 -8.90
C ILE A 76 4.25 19.29 -7.80
N THR A 77 4.60 18.12 -7.30
CA THR A 77 5.63 17.92 -6.28
C THR A 77 6.85 17.29 -6.91
N LYS A 78 8.05 17.79 -6.60
CA LYS A 78 9.30 17.17 -7.01
C LYS A 78 9.62 15.99 -6.10
N VAL A 79 9.82 14.84 -6.71
CA VAL A 79 10.31 13.62 -6.04
C VAL A 79 11.83 13.55 -6.20
N SER A 80 12.55 13.32 -5.10
CA SER A 80 14.02 13.19 -5.17
C SER A 80 14.42 11.91 -5.86
N LYS A 81 15.14 12.01 -6.97
CA LYS A 81 15.73 10.85 -7.66
C LYS A 81 16.80 10.17 -6.81
N GLU A 82 17.53 10.93 -6.00
CA GLU A 82 18.53 10.39 -5.08
C GLU A 82 17.91 9.36 -4.14
N PHE A 83 16.66 9.58 -3.74
CA PHE A 83 15.93 8.62 -2.91
C PHE A 83 15.72 7.28 -3.63
N ALA A 84 15.36 7.31 -4.92
CA ALA A 84 15.15 6.10 -5.71
C ALA A 84 16.46 5.34 -5.98
N ASP A 85 17.53 6.06 -6.32
CA ASP A 85 18.86 5.47 -6.58
C ASP A 85 19.47 4.88 -5.30
N VAL A 86 19.39 5.57 -4.18
CA VAL A 86 19.81 5.05 -2.87
C VAL A 86 18.97 3.85 -2.46
N TYR A 87 17.68 3.87 -2.76
CA TYR A 87 16.76 2.79 -2.42
C TYR A 87 17.02 1.52 -3.24
N LYS A 88 17.31 1.65 -4.55
CA LYS A 88 17.62 0.52 -5.44
C LYS A 88 19.04 -0.01 -5.27
N GLY A 89 20.03 0.88 -5.07
CA GLY A 89 21.44 0.53 -5.02
C GLY A 89 21.89 -0.14 -6.33
N ASP A 90 22.82 -1.08 -6.21
CA ASP A 90 23.43 -1.80 -7.35
C ASP A 90 22.59 -2.96 -7.90
N TYR A 91 21.36 -3.14 -7.40
CA TYR A 91 20.48 -4.23 -7.85
C TYR A 91 19.79 -3.89 -9.16
N ALA A 92 19.65 -4.89 -10.04
CA ALA A 92 18.92 -4.74 -11.31
C ALA A 92 17.43 -4.42 -11.11
N HIS A 93 16.83 -4.99 -10.04
CA HIS A 93 15.41 -4.84 -9.72
C HIS A 93 15.21 -4.63 -8.22
N PHE A 94 14.22 -3.82 -7.83
CA PHE A 94 13.84 -3.60 -6.43
C PHE A 94 13.50 -4.90 -5.70
N THR A 95 12.73 -5.78 -6.32
CA THR A 95 12.37 -7.09 -5.76
C THR A 95 13.59 -7.93 -5.43
N LEU A 96 14.64 -7.89 -6.28
CA LEU A 96 15.88 -8.62 -6.02
C LEU A 96 16.60 -8.07 -4.80
N LYS A 97 16.65 -6.74 -4.67
CA LYS A 97 17.18 -6.07 -3.48
C LYS A 97 16.42 -6.49 -2.22
N GLU A 98 15.09 -6.38 -2.24
CA GLU A 98 14.23 -6.73 -1.11
C GLU A 98 14.42 -8.19 -0.68
N ILE A 99 14.51 -9.13 -1.62
CA ILE A 99 14.81 -10.54 -1.34
C ILE A 99 16.17 -10.67 -0.65
N SER A 100 17.18 -9.96 -1.14
CA SER A 100 18.54 -10.01 -0.59
C SER A 100 18.64 -9.40 0.82
N GLU A 101 17.80 -8.44 1.14
CA GLU A 101 17.72 -7.76 2.45
C GLU A 101 16.86 -8.50 3.49
N GLN A 102 16.09 -9.51 3.08
CA GLN A 102 15.20 -10.25 4.00
C GLN A 102 15.89 -10.80 5.25
N PRO A 103 17.09 -11.40 5.19
CA PRO A 103 17.75 -11.91 6.40
C PRO A 103 17.98 -10.81 7.44
N ASP A 104 18.45 -9.64 7.00
CA ASP A 104 18.71 -8.51 7.88
C ASP A 104 17.42 -7.87 8.39
N SER A 105 16.40 -7.77 7.55
CA SER A 105 15.09 -7.21 7.92
C SER A 105 14.39 -8.07 8.96
N ILE A 106 14.42 -9.39 8.80
CA ILE A 106 13.84 -10.35 9.74
C ILE A 106 14.62 -10.31 11.06
N SER A 107 15.96 -10.25 11.01
CA SER A 107 16.80 -10.14 12.20
C SER A 107 16.50 -8.85 12.98
N ARG A 108 16.38 -7.71 12.31
CA ARG A 108 16.03 -6.43 12.96
C ARG A 108 14.61 -6.47 13.55
N ALA A 109 13.65 -7.06 12.85
CA ALA A 109 12.28 -7.20 13.36
C ALA A 109 12.25 -8.05 14.64
N GLY A 110 13.04 -9.12 14.70
CA GLY A 110 13.14 -9.99 15.87
C GLY A 110 13.85 -9.38 17.08
N ASN A 111 14.63 -8.33 16.88
CA ASN A 111 15.39 -7.63 17.93
C ASN A 111 14.80 -6.24 18.29
N ASN A 112 13.52 -6.05 18.12
CA ASN A 112 12.85 -4.79 18.39
C ASN A 112 12.40 -4.72 19.87
N ASP A 113 12.72 -3.62 20.56
CA ASP A 113 12.37 -3.39 21.98
C ASP A 113 10.85 -3.36 22.23
N GLN A 114 10.05 -3.17 21.19
CA GLN A 114 8.59 -3.18 21.26
C GLN A 114 7.97 -4.58 21.31
N ILE A 115 8.77 -5.64 21.10
CA ILE A 115 8.26 -7.02 21.07
C ILE A 115 7.67 -7.41 22.43
N GLU A 116 8.29 -7.03 23.53
CA GLU A 116 7.77 -7.36 24.87
C GLU A 116 6.40 -6.74 25.09
N GLN A 117 6.23 -5.46 24.76
CA GLN A 117 4.94 -4.76 24.85
C GLN A 117 3.87 -5.40 23.96
N PHE A 118 4.24 -5.80 22.74
CA PHE A 118 3.35 -6.49 21.82
C PHE A 118 2.93 -7.88 22.37
N VAL A 119 3.87 -8.64 22.91
CA VAL A 119 3.60 -9.94 23.55
C VAL A 119 2.65 -9.79 24.73
N ASP A 120 2.81 -8.77 25.57
CA ASP A 120 1.93 -8.54 26.71
C ASP A 120 0.52 -8.13 26.28
N SER A 121 0.38 -7.38 25.20
CA SER A 121 -0.92 -7.06 24.58
C SER A 121 -1.62 -8.32 24.08
N ILE A 122 -0.90 -9.21 23.41
CA ILE A 122 -1.42 -10.50 22.92
C ILE A 122 -1.90 -11.38 24.09
N LYS A 123 -1.14 -11.46 25.19
CA LYS A 123 -1.51 -12.27 26.35
C LYS A 123 -2.78 -11.79 27.04
N GLN A 124 -3.08 -10.49 26.95
CA GLN A 124 -4.27 -9.89 27.56
C GLN A 124 -5.50 -9.94 26.63
N ALA A 125 -5.31 -10.19 25.35
CA ALA A 125 -6.38 -10.22 24.38
C ALA A 125 -7.29 -11.43 24.58
N LYS A 126 -8.61 -11.22 24.61
CA LYS A 126 -9.62 -12.30 24.65
C LYS A 126 -9.75 -12.98 23.27
N ASN A 127 -9.75 -12.16 22.23
CA ASN A 127 -9.80 -12.60 20.84
C ASN A 127 -8.65 -11.96 20.09
N LEU A 128 -7.99 -12.72 19.23
CA LEU A 128 -6.91 -12.24 18.41
C LEU A 128 -7.23 -12.51 16.95
N TYR A 129 -7.15 -11.46 16.14
CA TYR A 129 -7.35 -11.50 14.69
C TYR A 129 -6.09 -10.99 14.02
N ILE A 130 -5.63 -11.72 12.99
CA ILE A 130 -4.58 -11.26 12.09
C ILE A 130 -5.21 -11.10 10.71
N THR A 131 -5.05 -9.93 10.13
CA THR A 131 -5.58 -9.62 8.80
C THR A 131 -4.47 -9.20 7.85
N GLY A 132 -4.66 -9.45 6.59
CA GLY A 132 -3.75 -9.07 5.52
C GLY A 132 -4.32 -9.42 4.15
N SER A 133 -3.65 -8.98 3.10
CA SER A 133 -3.97 -9.32 1.71
C SER A 133 -2.76 -9.95 1.04
N GLY A 134 -2.98 -10.85 0.07
CA GLY A 134 -1.93 -11.50 -0.68
C GLY A 134 -0.93 -12.24 0.23
N THR A 135 0.36 -11.98 0.08
CA THR A 135 1.43 -12.65 0.85
C THR A 135 1.39 -12.32 2.34
N SER A 136 0.87 -11.16 2.74
CA SER A 136 0.64 -10.83 4.14
C SER A 136 -0.41 -11.73 4.80
N TYR A 137 -1.48 -12.09 4.07
CA TYR A 137 -2.46 -13.07 4.54
C TYR A 137 -1.84 -14.47 4.68
N ASN A 138 -1.01 -14.88 3.72
CA ASN A 138 -0.29 -16.15 3.81
C ASN A 138 0.62 -16.19 5.04
N ALA A 139 1.29 -15.09 5.37
CA ALA A 139 2.09 -14.96 6.59
C ALA A 139 1.22 -15.06 7.85
N ALA A 140 0.01 -14.47 7.84
CA ALA A 140 -0.95 -14.58 8.93
C ALA A 140 -1.40 -16.03 9.19
N GLU A 141 -1.65 -16.83 8.15
CA GLU A 141 -1.99 -18.26 8.26
C GLU A 141 -0.83 -19.07 8.87
N ILE A 142 0.41 -18.76 8.49
CA ILE A 142 1.60 -19.39 9.09
C ILE A 142 1.72 -18.98 10.56
N ALA A 143 1.54 -17.71 10.89
CA ALA A 143 1.58 -17.19 12.24
C ALA A 143 0.52 -17.88 13.13
N LYS A 144 -0.72 -18.03 12.65
CA LYS A 144 -1.79 -18.77 13.31
C LYS A 144 -1.37 -20.19 13.68
N TYR A 145 -0.77 -20.91 12.72
CA TYR A 145 -0.29 -22.28 12.96
C TYR A 145 0.81 -22.31 14.02
N LEU A 146 1.82 -21.46 13.91
CA LEU A 146 2.97 -21.43 14.82
C LEU A 146 2.55 -21.01 16.23
N MET A 147 1.76 -19.96 16.37
CA MET A 147 1.30 -19.46 17.67
C MET A 147 0.35 -20.42 18.35
N SER A 148 -0.53 -21.09 17.60
CA SER A 148 -1.38 -22.15 18.13
C SER A 148 -0.56 -23.34 18.63
N LYS A 149 0.47 -23.75 17.87
CA LYS A 149 1.30 -24.90 18.20
C LYS A 149 2.23 -24.64 19.40
N PHE A 150 2.92 -23.50 19.40
CA PHE A 150 3.98 -23.24 20.37
C PHE A 150 3.52 -22.39 21.55
N ALA A 151 2.75 -21.34 21.31
CA ALA A 151 2.27 -20.45 22.36
C ALA A 151 0.90 -20.83 22.95
N LYS A 152 0.17 -21.78 22.32
CA LYS A 152 -1.20 -22.19 22.70
C LYS A 152 -2.21 -21.03 22.62
N ILE A 153 -1.96 -20.06 21.76
CA ILE A 153 -2.82 -18.91 21.54
C ILE A 153 -3.73 -19.21 20.34
N LYS A 154 -5.03 -19.00 20.52
CA LYS A 154 -5.99 -19.11 19.41
C LYS A 154 -6.02 -17.81 18.62
N ILE A 155 -5.77 -17.91 17.33
CA ILE A 155 -5.80 -16.79 16.40
C ILE A 155 -6.82 -17.05 15.30
N ASN A 156 -7.58 -16.03 14.96
CA ASN A 156 -8.42 -15.98 13.78
C ASN A 156 -7.70 -15.21 12.67
N THR A 157 -7.79 -15.68 11.45
CA THR A 157 -7.23 -15.01 10.28
C THR A 157 -8.34 -14.61 9.33
N VAL A 158 -8.30 -13.41 8.81
CA VAL A 158 -9.29 -12.86 7.89
C VAL A 158 -8.56 -12.13 6.78
N ILE A 159 -8.99 -12.31 5.53
CA ILE A 159 -8.51 -11.48 4.42
C ILE A 159 -8.96 -10.04 4.67
N ALA A 160 -8.07 -9.06 4.46
CA ALA A 160 -8.33 -7.67 4.82
C ALA A 160 -9.60 -7.10 4.16
N SER A 161 -9.89 -7.47 2.92
CA SER A 161 -11.10 -7.07 2.21
C SER A 161 -12.38 -7.70 2.76
N GLU A 162 -12.28 -8.83 3.45
CA GLU A 162 -13.41 -9.57 4.03
C GLU A 162 -13.69 -9.16 5.48
N LEU A 163 -12.75 -8.45 6.12
CA LEU A 163 -12.88 -8.05 7.52
C LEU A 163 -14.16 -7.27 7.84
N PRO A 164 -14.64 -6.33 6.97
CA PRO A 164 -15.89 -5.60 7.20
C PRO A 164 -17.13 -6.50 7.20
N PHE A 165 -17.04 -7.67 6.57
CA PHE A 165 -18.13 -8.63 6.40
C PHE A 165 -18.00 -9.86 7.33
N SER A 166 -16.95 -9.88 8.15
CA SER A 166 -16.78 -10.95 9.15
C SER A 166 -17.91 -10.94 10.18
N PRO A 167 -18.35 -12.13 10.65
CA PRO A 167 -19.44 -12.23 11.63
C PRO A 167 -19.16 -11.42 12.90
N ASP A 168 -20.23 -11.02 13.57
CA ASP A 168 -20.32 -10.07 14.70
C ASP A 168 -19.51 -10.41 15.97
N ASP A 169 -18.67 -11.43 15.94
CA ASP A 169 -17.77 -11.79 17.05
C ASP A 169 -16.55 -10.85 17.21
N ILE A 170 -16.34 -9.93 16.26
CA ILE A 170 -15.44 -8.81 16.43
C ILE A 170 -16.22 -7.73 17.18
N GLU A 171 -16.23 -7.79 18.51
CA GLU A 171 -16.65 -6.64 19.33
C GLU A 171 -15.81 -5.43 18.90
N ARG A 172 -16.41 -4.60 18.05
CA ARG A 172 -15.88 -3.26 17.79
C ARG A 172 -16.10 -2.51 19.09
N ASP A 173 -15.05 -2.38 19.86
CA ASP A 173 -15.05 -1.47 20.99
C ASP A 173 -15.36 -0.08 20.42
N SER A 174 -16.57 0.40 20.70
CA SER A 174 -17.10 1.67 20.21
C SER A 174 -16.54 2.81 21.08
N THR A 175 -15.22 2.88 21.19
CA THR A 175 -14.52 4.00 21.81
C THR A 175 -13.64 4.64 20.75
N ASP A 176 -14.24 5.69 20.13
CA ASP A 176 -13.70 6.80 19.35
C ASP A 176 -13.13 6.51 17.95
#